data_fb021c611acd1855e2cee02d3c5b71bf
#
_entry.id   fb021c611acd1855e2cee02d3c5b71bf
#
_cell.length_a   1.000
_cell.length_b   1.000
_cell.length_c   1.000
_cell.angle_alpha   90.00
_cell.angle_beta   90.00
_cell.angle_gamma   90.00
#
_symmetry.space_group_name_H-M   'P 1'
#
loop_
_entity.id
_entity.type
_entity.pdbx_description
1 polymer ?
#
loop_
_entity_poly.entity_id
_entity_poly.type
_entity_poly.pdbx_seq_one_letter_code
_entity_poly.pdbx_strand_id
1 'polypeptide(L)'
;MQARPWLKNYDPGVPRSIDYPHITVPHMLAASATKNPHQPCTIFNGSAITYQEMDRLTGLLALALVHQGVKPGDRVGILLPNIPQFVLSYFAILKAGAIVVAINPQFKSREIEFQLQDSGIQTIFALADSYPLLEQLRATTHLRSIILTQLYEHLSLPDSSQQRIISASPPPASIHLASPDTWLSTLIAQVPSNATPEVSLAPEDSALFQYSGGTTGTPKAAIATHQNLVANAYQMRYWLVNTFDGKETVLMAIPLFHVYGMVCGMLYAIQLGAAMVLIHDPRNIPEIMRTIHQYKATVFHGVPNLFNALNAHPDAQARKYDLTSIKA
;
A
#
# COMPACT_ATOMS: atom_id res chain seq x y z
N MET A 1 21.78 -1.75 34.83
CA MET A 1 21.36 -1.85 33.39
C MET A 1 21.63 -3.25 32.94
N GLN A 2 20.65 -3.96 32.39
CA GLN A 2 20.91 -5.27 31.77
C GLN A 2 21.88 -5.08 30.59
N ALA A 3 22.89 -5.96 30.51
CA ALA A 3 23.82 -5.97 29.39
C ALA A 3 23.04 -6.22 28.08
N ARG A 4 23.27 -5.39 27.06
CA ARG A 4 22.67 -5.53 25.73
C ARG A 4 23.76 -6.03 24.76
N PRO A 5 24.10 -7.34 24.77
CA PRO A 5 25.25 -7.86 24.05
C PRO A 5 25.15 -7.75 22.52
N TRP A 6 23.92 -7.62 21.97
CA TRP A 6 23.67 -7.45 20.54
C TRP A 6 24.14 -6.10 19.99
N LEU A 7 24.24 -5.04 20.82
CA LEU A 7 24.64 -3.70 20.37
C LEU A 7 26.06 -3.64 19.77
N LYS A 8 26.92 -4.58 20.13
CA LYS A 8 28.28 -4.69 19.54
C LYS A 8 28.29 -5.12 18.07
N ASN A 9 27.16 -5.69 17.60
CA ASN A 9 26.99 -6.20 16.24
C ASN A 9 26.15 -5.25 15.37
N TYR A 10 25.79 -4.06 15.89
CA TYR A 10 25.11 -3.05 15.07
C TYR A 10 26.11 -2.41 14.10
N ASP A 11 25.67 -2.17 12.89
CA ASP A 11 26.47 -1.44 11.91
C ASP A 11 26.76 -0.01 12.39
N PRO A 12 27.91 0.57 11.99
CA PRO A 12 28.21 1.96 12.29
C PRO A 12 27.08 2.90 11.83
N GLY A 13 26.60 3.74 12.74
CA GLY A 13 25.51 4.68 12.47
C GLY A 13 24.11 4.18 12.90
N VAL A 14 23.92 2.89 13.18
CA VAL A 14 22.67 2.40 13.75
C VAL A 14 22.54 2.84 15.21
N PRO A 15 21.50 3.60 15.59
CA PRO A 15 21.34 4.10 16.95
C PRO A 15 21.03 2.94 17.92
N ARG A 16 21.49 3.08 19.17
CA ARG A 16 21.23 2.09 20.23
C ARG A 16 19.78 2.08 20.71
N SER A 17 19.07 3.18 20.53
CA SER A 17 17.66 3.37 20.81
C SER A 17 17.09 4.43 19.90
N ILE A 18 15.79 4.39 19.67
CA ILE A 18 15.05 5.32 18.81
C ILE A 18 13.95 5.95 19.68
N ASP A 19 13.85 7.27 19.62
CA ASP A 19 12.71 8.01 20.15
C ASP A 19 11.64 8.03 19.03
N TYR A 20 10.58 7.27 19.23
CA TYR A 20 9.50 7.19 18.25
C TYR A 20 8.58 8.39 18.33
N PRO A 21 8.28 9.08 17.22
CA PRO A 21 7.31 10.15 17.24
C PRO A 21 5.91 9.61 17.57
N HIS A 22 5.17 10.35 18.37
CA HIS A 22 3.79 10.01 18.73
C HIS A 22 2.83 10.58 17.68
N ILE A 23 2.77 9.94 16.52
CA ILE A 23 2.01 10.38 15.36
C ILE A 23 1.22 9.20 14.75
N THR A 24 0.26 9.51 13.89
CA THR A 24 -0.48 8.50 13.12
C THR A 24 0.16 8.22 11.77
N VAL A 25 -0.18 7.09 11.14
CA VAL A 25 0.32 6.73 9.80
C VAL A 25 -0.08 7.78 8.73
N PRO A 26 -1.29 8.36 8.70
CA PRO A 26 -1.62 9.47 7.80
C PRO A 26 -0.68 10.68 7.94
N HIS A 27 -0.22 11.01 9.15
CA HIS A 27 0.74 12.10 9.36
C HIS A 27 2.09 11.86 8.67
N MET A 28 2.53 10.60 8.53
CA MET A 28 3.76 10.29 7.80
C MET A 28 3.64 10.68 6.32
N LEU A 29 2.48 10.36 5.69
CA LEU A 29 2.23 10.75 4.29
C LEU A 29 2.16 12.27 4.14
N ALA A 30 1.41 12.96 5.00
CA ALA A 30 1.27 14.41 4.99
C ALA A 30 2.63 15.13 5.19
N ALA A 31 3.47 14.63 6.11
CA ALA A 31 4.81 15.16 6.31
C ALA A 31 5.70 15.00 5.08
N SER A 32 5.65 13.85 4.41
CA SER A 32 6.40 13.61 3.19
C SER A 32 5.85 14.42 2.00
N ALA A 33 4.54 14.61 1.91
CA ALA A 33 3.92 15.47 0.91
C ALA A 33 4.30 16.95 1.09
N THR A 34 4.45 17.41 2.33
CA THR A 34 4.93 18.76 2.63
C THR A 34 6.41 18.94 2.29
N LYS A 35 7.25 17.95 2.65
CA LYS A 35 8.70 18.01 2.44
C LYS A 35 9.11 17.79 0.99
N ASN A 36 8.43 16.90 0.28
CA ASN A 36 8.78 16.44 -1.05
C ASN A 36 7.55 16.44 -2.01
N PRO A 37 6.83 17.58 -2.18
CA PRO A 37 5.53 17.61 -2.84
C PRO A 37 5.55 17.06 -4.27
N HIS A 38 6.59 17.35 -5.03
CA HIS A 38 6.72 17.00 -6.46
C HIS A 38 7.48 15.69 -6.70
N GLN A 39 8.00 15.05 -5.65
CA GLN A 39 8.62 13.73 -5.78
C GLN A 39 7.56 12.66 -6.09
N PRO A 40 7.88 11.69 -6.96
CA PRO A 40 7.02 10.53 -7.13
C PRO A 40 6.82 9.79 -5.80
N CYS A 41 5.58 9.59 -5.39
CA CYS A 41 5.22 8.67 -4.31
C CYS A 41 5.14 7.25 -4.85
N THR A 42 4.39 7.06 -5.96
CA THR A 42 4.30 5.78 -6.65
C THR A 42 4.62 5.94 -8.13
N ILE A 43 5.31 4.95 -8.69
CA ILE A 43 5.53 4.79 -10.13
C ILE A 43 4.99 3.41 -10.50
N PHE A 44 4.07 3.38 -11.45
CA PHE A 44 3.49 2.15 -11.95
C PHE A 44 3.30 2.23 -13.46
N ASN A 45 3.86 1.28 -14.17
CA ASN A 45 3.76 1.19 -15.64
C ASN A 45 4.12 2.51 -16.37
N GLY A 46 5.17 3.18 -15.91
CA GLY A 46 5.64 4.46 -16.46
C GLY A 46 4.92 5.71 -15.96
N SER A 47 3.86 5.55 -15.18
CA SER A 47 3.09 6.66 -14.63
C SER A 47 3.43 6.91 -13.18
N ALA A 48 3.51 8.18 -12.80
CA ALA A 48 3.82 8.60 -11.45
C ALA A 48 2.66 9.37 -10.83
N ILE A 49 2.42 9.12 -9.55
CA ILE A 49 1.62 9.98 -8.66
C ILE A 49 2.59 10.61 -7.67
N THR A 50 2.61 11.92 -7.58
CA THR A 50 3.48 12.65 -6.64
C THR A 50 2.98 12.52 -5.19
N TYR A 51 3.82 12.87 -4.23
CA TYR A 51 3.42 12.88 -2.81
C TYR A 51 2.26 13.85 -2.55
N GLN A 52 2.28 15.04 -3.16
CA GLN A 52 1.20 16.02 -3.04
C GLN A 52 -0.12 15.49 -3.62
N GLU A 53 -0.07 14.87 -4.81
CA GLU A 53 -1.25 14.25 -5.43
C GLU A 53 -1.77 13.08 -4.60
N MET A 54 -0.87 12.22 -4.10
CA MET A 54 -1.25 11.07 -3.25
C MET A 54 -1.92 11.54 -1.95
N ASP A 55 -1.36 12.53 -1.28
CA ASP A 55 -1.94 13.06 -0.04
C ASP A 55 -3.32 13.68 -0.28
N ARG A 56 -3.48 14.44 -1.37
CA ARG A 56 -4.76 15.04 -1.76
C ARG A 56 -5.79 13.98 -2.17
N LEU A 57 -5.43 13.03 -3.04
CA LEU A 57 -6.32 11.94 -3.47
C LEU A 57 -6.79 11.10 -2.29
N THR A 58 -5.90 10.78 -1.35
CA THR A 58 -6.26 10.02 -0.14
C THR A 58 -7.21 10.80 0.76
N GLY A 59 -7.08 12.13 0.83
CA GLY A 59 -8.02 12.99 1.55
C GLY A 59 -9.41 12.98 0.93
N LEU A 60 -9.50 13.13 -0.39
CA LEU A 60 -10.77 13.08 -1.13
C LEU A 60 -11.46 11.71 -0.97
N LEU A 61 -10.71 10.63 -1.15
CA LEU A 61 -11.24 9.28 -1.00
C LEU A 61 -11.68 9.00 0.44
N ALA A 62 -10.95 9.49 1.45
CA ALA A 62 -11.36 9.36 2.85
C ALA A 62 -12.69 10.05 3.11
N LEU A 63 -12.89 11.28 2.59
CA LEU A 63 -14.16 11.99 2.71
C LEU A 63 -15.28 11.25 2.00
N ALA A 64 -15.01 10.69 0.81
CA ALA A 64 -15.97 9.88 0.08
C ALA A 64 -16.41 8.64 0.87
N LEU A 65 -15.47 7.96 1.53
CA LEU A 65 -15.77 6.83 2.43
C LEU A 65 -16.66 7.24 3.60
N VAL A 66 -16.38 8.39 4.23
CA VAL A 66 -17.23 8.94 5.31
C VAL A 66 -18.63 9.25 4.79
N HIS A 67 -18.78 9.83 3.60
CA HIS A 67 -20.08 10.08 2.96
C HIS A 67 -20.83 8.78 2.62
N GLN A 68 -20.13 7.70 2.33
CA GLN A 68 -20.72 6.36 2.17
C GLN A 68 -21.07 5.68 3.49
N GLY A 69 -20.83 6.32 4.63
CA GLY A 69 -21.21 5.85 5.95
C GLY A 69 -20.13 5.02 6.66
N VAL A 70 -18.88 5.00 6.16
CA VAL A 70 -17.74 4.43 6.89
C VAL A 70 -17.45 5.30 8.12
N LYS A 71 -17.32 4.65 9.27
CA LYS A 71 -17.12 5.31 10.57
C LYS A 71 -15.75 4.96 11.15
N PRO A 72 -15.21 5.79 12.05
CA PRO A 72 -14.01 5.43 12.81
C PRO A 72 -14.18 4.06 13.48
N GLY A 73 -13.13 3.21 13.35
CA GLY A 73 -13.13 1.84 13.85
C GLY A 73 -13.77 0.80 12.94
N ASP A 74 -14.43 1.17 11.85
CA ASP A 74 -14.91 0.22 10.85
C ASP A 74 -13.73 -0.48 10.15
N ARG A 75 -13.92 -1.74 9.77
CA ARG A 75 -12.91 -2.49 8.99
C ARG A 75 -13.25 -2.37 7.52
N VAL A 76 -12.27 -1.91 6.74
CA VAL A 76 -12.38 -1.77 5.29
C VAL A 76 -11.36 -2.67 4.62
N GLY A 77 -11.82 -3.52 3.71
CA GLY A 77 -10.99 -4.49 3.01
C GLY A 77 -10.22 -3.87 1.85
N ILE A 78 -9.00 -4.38 1.62
CA ILE A 78 -8.23 -4.12 0.39
C ILE A 78 -7.87 -5.46 -0.24
N LEU A 79 -8.49 -5.80 -1.37
CA LEU A 79 -8.24 -7.01 -2.18
C LEU A 79 -7.57 -6.57 -3.49
N LEU A 80 -6.37 -6.01 -3.39
CA LEU A 80 -5.63 -5.43 -4.52
C LEU A 80 -4.18 -5.94 -4.55
N PRO A 81 -3.58 -6.09 -5.75
CA PRO A 81 -2.14 -6.34 -5.89
C PRO A 81 -1.34 -5.04 -5.68
N ASN A 82 -0.03 -5.09 -5.98
CA ASN A 82 0.86 -3.93 -5.90
C ASN A 82 0.56 -2.92 -7.01
N ILE A 83 -0.42 -2.06 -6.79
CA ILE A 83 -0.83 -0.98 -7.69
C ILE A 83 -1.01 0.32 -6.88
N PRO A 84 -0.99 1.51 -7.53
CA PRO A 84 -1.17 2.78 -6.83
C PRO A 84 -2.47 2.86 -6.02
N GLN A 85 -3.53 2.20 -6.49
CA GLN A 85 -4.83 2.15 -5.82
C GLN A 85 -4.75 1.43 -4.46
N PHE A 86 -3.82 0.48 -4.27
CA PHE A 86 -3.58 -0.12 -2.95
C PHE A 86 -3.09 0.95 -1.96
N VAL A 87 -2.07 1.71 -2.35
CA VAL A 87 -1.50 2.78 -1.52
C VAL A 87 -2.55 3.85 -1.22
N LEU A 88 -3.28 4.26 -2.25
CA LEU A 88 -4.37 5.23 -2.14
C LEU A 88 -5.44 4.76 -1.16
N SER A 89 -5.98 3.54 -1.33
CA SER A 89 -7.01 2.98 -0.47
C SER A 89 -6.53 2.83 0.97
N TYR A 90 -5.28 2.37 1.16
CA TYR A 90 -4.67 2.21 2.48
C TYR A 90 -4.68 3.51 3.28
N PHE A 91 -4.16 4.59 2.71
CA PHE A 91 -4.10 5.88 3.41
C PHE A 91 -5.48 6.54 3.52
N ALA A 92 -6.36 6.35 2.55
CA ALA A 92 -7.72 6.88 2.61
C ALA A 92 -8.54 6.23 3.73
N ILE A 93 -8.45 4.92 3.89
CA ILE A 93 -9.10 4.18 4.99
C ILE A 93 -8.62 4.72 6.33
N LEU A 94 -7.30 4.88 6.50
CA LEU A 94 -6.74 5.40 7.74
C LEU A 94 -7.12 6.86 8.00
N LYS A 95 -7.17 7.71 6.96
CA LYS A 95 -7.64 9.11 7.08
C LYS A 95 -9.13 9.19 7.43
N ALA A 96 -9.94 8.21 7.05
CA ALA A 96 -11.34 8.10 7.45
C ALA A 96 -11.53 7.57 8.88
N GLY A 97 -10.44 7.27 9.60
CA GLY A 97 -10.47 6.67 10.95
C GLY A 97 -10.81 5.19 10.97
N ALA A 98 -10.88 4.56 9.80
CA ALA A 98 -11.18 3.15 9.67
C ALA A 98 -9.91 2.28 9.73
N ILE A 99 -10.11 0.98 9.90
CA ILE A 99 -9.06 -0.03 10.06
C ILE A 99 -8.88 -0.74 8.73
N VAL A 100 -7.65 -0.83 8.25
CA VAL A 100 -7.30 -1.60 7.05
C VAL A 100 -7.34 -3.09 7.33
N VAL A 101 -7.95 -3.85 6.43
CA VAL A 101 -7.81 -5.31 6.37
C VAL A 101 -7.27 -5.68 4.98
N ALA A 102 -5.99 -5.97 4.90
CA ALA A 102 -5.35 -6.32 3.64
C ALA A 102 -5.51 -7.82 3.34
N ILE A 103 -6.16 -8.14 2.23
CA ILE A 103 -6.50 -9.49 1.80
C ILE A 103 -5.64 -9.86 0.58
N ASN A 104 -5.09 -11.05 0.59
CA ASN A 104 -4.34 -11.56 -0.56
C ASN A 104 -5.27 -11.81 -1.76
N PRO A 105 -5.08 -11.12 -2.90
CA PRO A 105 -5.92 -11.29 -4.08
C PRO A 105 -5.76 -12.65 -4.77
N GLN A 106 -4.79 -13.46 -4.37
CA GLN A 106 -4.60 -14.83 -4.88
C GLN A 106 -5.33 -15.89 -4.03
N PHE A 107 -5.99 -15.49 -2.95
CA PHE A 107 -6.78 -16.40 -2.12
C PHE A 107 -8.00 -16.92 -2.87
N LYS A 108 -8.40 -18.14 -2.53
CA LYS A 108 -9.64 -18.75 -3.04
C LYS A 108 -10.84 -18.20 -2.27
N SER A 109 -12.03 -18.43 -2.80
CA SER A 109 -13.31 -17.98 -2.23
C SER A 109 -13.43 -18.21 -0.73
N ARG A 110 -13.13 -19.43 -0.24
CA ARG A 110 -13.24 -19.79 1.17
C ARG A 110 -12.34 -18.97 2.10
N GLU A 111 -11.14 -18.64 1.65
CA GLU A 111 -10.18 -17.86 2.45
C GLU A 111 -10.61 -16.39 2.53
N ILE A 112 -11.12 -15.85 1.41
CA ILE A 112 -11.67 -14.49 1.35
C ILE A 112 -12.93 -14.41 2.21
N GLU A 113 -13.86 -15.36 2.07
CA GLU A 113 -15.08 -15.44 2.87
C GLU A 113 -14.79 -15.45 4.36
N PHE A 114 -13.85 -16.30 4.79
CA PHE A 114 -13.43 -16.36 6.19
C PHE A 114 -12.97 -14.99 6.71
N GLN A 115 -12.08 -14.29 5.96
CA GLN A 115 -11.57 -12.99 6.40
C GLN A 115 -12.66 -11.90 6.41
N LEU A 116 -13.58 -11.92 5.45
CA LEU A 116 -14.74 -11.01 5.43
C LEU A 116 -15.65 -11.21 6.63
N GLN A 117 -15.93 -12.47 7.01
CA GLN A 117 -16.77 -12.81 8.14
C GLN A 117 -16.11 -12.45 9.47
N ASP A 118 -14.86 -12.93 9.69
CA ASP A 118 -14.14 -12.80 10.95
C ASP A 118 -13.82 -11.33 11.27
N SER A 119 -13.42 -10.54 10.26
CA SER A 119 -13.16 -9.10 10.44
C SER A 119 -14.42 -8.24 10.47
N GLY A 120 -15.55 -8.73 9.96
CA GLY A 120 -16.78 -7.97 9.82
C GLY A 120 -16.69 -6.83 8.81
N ILE A 121 -15.92 -7.01 7.73
CA ILE A 121 -15.79 -6.04 6.63
C ILE A 121 -17.16 -5.78 6.00
N GLN A 122 -17.51 -4.48 5.87
CA GLN A 122 -18.71 -4.05 5.16
C GLN A 122 -18.40 -3.33 3.84
N THR A 123 -17.19 -2.78 3.70
CA THR A 123 -16.72 -2.08 2.50
C THR A 123 -15.39 -2.67 2.06
N ILE A 124 -15.20 -2.91 0.76
CA ILE A 124 -13.98 -3.49 0.21
C ILE A 124 -13.56 -2.82 -1.10
N PHE A 125 -12.27 -2.58 -1.26
CA PHE A 125 -11.64 -2.20 -2.52
C PHE A 125 -11.17 -3.45 -3.25
N ALA A 126 -11.49 -3.59 -4.54
CA ALA A 126 -11.11 -4.75 -5.33
C ALA A 126 -10.89 -4.41 -6.81
N LEU A 127 -10.16 -5.28 -7.51
CA LEU A 127 -10.15 -5.25 -8.97
C LEU A 127 -11.51 -5.70 -9.54
N ALA A 128 -11.86 -5.15 -10.70
CA ALA A 128 -13.07 -5.48 -11.44
C ALA A 128 -13.30 -7.00 -11.63
N ASP A 129 -12.22 -7.74 -11.88
CA ASP A 129 -12.26 -9.19 -12.07
C ASP A 129 -12.71 -9.96 -10.82
N SER A 130 -12.59 -9.36 -9.64
CA SER A 130 -13.03 -9.97 -8.37
C SER A 130 -14.51 -9.74 -8.09
N TYR A 131 -15.20 -8.88 -8.85
CA TYR A 131 -16.58 -8.48 -8.58
C TYR A 131 -17.57 -9.66 -8.52
N PRO A 132 -17.57 -10.61 -9.48
CA PRO A 132 -18.50 -11.73 -9.46
C PRO A 132 -18.35 -12.61 -8.19
N LEU A 133 -17.11 -12.79 -7.72
CA LEU A 133 -16.85 -13.52 -6.50
C LEU A 133 -17.36 -12.77 -5.26
N LEU A 134 -17.07 -11.47 -5.15
CA LEU A 134 -17.49 -10.66 -4.02
C LEU A 134 -19.01 -10.53 -3.94
N GLU A 135 -19.70 -10.44 -5.08
CA GLU A 135 -21.16 -10.46 -5.17
C GLU A 135 -21.74 -11.77 -4.58
N GLN A 136 -21.16 -12.93 -4.93
CA GLN A 136 -21.59 -14.21 -4.36
C GLN A 136 -21.38 -14.26 -2.84
N LEU A 137 -20.25 -13.73 -2.34
CA LEU A 137 -19.92 -13.73 -0.91
C LEU A 137 -20.78 -12.78 -0.08
N ARG A 138 -21.49 -11.85 -0.70
CA ARG A 138 -22.45 -10.97 -0.02
C ARG A 138 -23.52 -11.73 0.75
N ALA A 139 -23.96 -12.86 0.22
CA ALA A 139 -25.00 -13.68 0.83
C ALA A 139 -24.58 -14.32 2.17
N THR A 140 -23.28 -14.51 2.39
CA THR A 140 -22.73 -15.21 3.55
C THR A 140 -21.85 -14.34 4.45
N THR A 141 -21.67 -13.06 4.09
CA THR A 141 -20.79 -12.14 4.82
C THR A 141 -21.51 -10.84 5.18
N HIS A 142 -20.81 -9.91 5.83
CA HIS A 142 -21.34 -8.58 6.15
C HIS A 142 -21.10 -7.53 5.02
N LEU A 143 -20.60 -7.96 3.87
CA LEU A 143 -20.21 -7.09 2.77
C LEU A 143 -21.40 -6.32 2.19
N ARG A 144 -21.33 -4.99 2.17
CA ARG A 144 -22.39 -4.10 1.70
C ARG A 144 -21.97 -3.28 0.47
N SER A 145 -20.72 -2.80 0.47
CA SER A 145 -20.23 -1.90 -0.57
C SER A 145 -18.94 -2.43 -1.17
N ILE A 146 -18.87 -2.50 -2.49
CA ILE A 146 -17.69 -2.88 -3.25
C ILE A 146 -17.24 -1.66 -4.07
N ILE A 147 -16.00 -1.23 -3.84
CA ILE A 147 -15.37 -0.14 -4.58
C ILE A 147 -14.40 -0.76 -5.56
N LEU A 148 -14.73 -0.69 -6.85
CA LEU A 148 -13.97 -1.31 -7.91
C LEU A 148 -12.96 -0.39 -8.55
N THR A 149 -11.83 -0.96 -8.94
CA THR A 149 -10.81 -0.31 -9.77
C THR A 149 -10.31 -1.27 -10.85
N GLN A 150 -9.58 -0.76 -11.81
CA GLN A 150 -8.91 -1.56 -12.84
C GLN A 150 -7.39 -1.52 -12.62
N LEU A 151 -6.70 -2.57 -13.09
CA LEU A 151 -5.25 -2.70 -12.93
C LEU A 151 -4.49 -1.46 -13.45
N TYR A 152 -4.93 -0.90 -14.56
CA TYR A 152 -4.32 0.26 -15.23
C TYR A 152 -5.22 1.50 -15.20
N GLU A 153 -6.06 1.65 -14.16
CA GLU A 153 -6.88 2.84 -14.00
C GLU A 153 -6.01 4.03 -13.60
N HIS A 154 -6.26 5.15 -14.25
CA HIS A 154 -5.66 6.42 -13.87
C HIS A 154 -6.48 7.15 -12.84
N LEU A 155 -5.79 7.59 -11.82
CA LEU A 155 -6.31 8.47 -10.81
C LEU A 155 -5.69 9.85 -11.01
N SER A 156 -6.47 10.81 -11.51
CA SER A 156 -6.09 12.21 -11.63
C SER A 156 -6.92 13.07 -10.69
N LEU A 157 -6.33 14.19 -10.24
CA LEU A 157 -7.08 15.20 -9.51
C LEU A 157 -8.09 15.89 -10.44
N PRO A 158 -9.31 16.18 -9.97
CA PRO A 158 -10.36 16.81 -10.80
C PRO A 158 -9.95 18.15 -11.45
N ASP A 159 -9.00 18.89 -10.87
CA ASP A 159 -8.57 20.22 -11.30
C ASP A 159 -7.19 20.25 -11.95
N SER A 160 -6.57 19.12 -12.25
CA SER A 160 -5.26 19.13 -12.90
C SER A 160 -5.44 19.55 -14.37
N SER A 161 -5.03 20.77 -14.69
CA SER A 161 -4.93 21.30 -16.06
C SER A 161 -3.91 20.55 -16.94
N GLN A 162 -3.16 19.64 -16.34
CA GLN A 162 -2.34 18.66 -17.02
C GLN A 162 -3.14 17.36 -17.16
N GLN A 163 -3.93 17.26 -18.22
CA GLN A 163 -4.35 15.98 -18.77
C GLN A 163 -3.10 15.15 -19.13
N ARG A 164 -2.50 14.55 -18.13
CA ARG A 164 -1.65 13.38 -18.37
C ARG A 164 -2.63 12.29 -18.77
N ILE A 165 -2.76 12.14 -20.09
CA ILE A 165 -3.46 11.03 -20.71
C ILE A 165 -2.77 9.77 -20.23
N ILE A 166 -3.32 9.19 -19.22
CA ILE A 166 -3.07 7.84 -18.92
C ILE A 166 -4.40 7.16 -19.20
N SER A 167 -4.41 6.36 -20.22
CA SER A 167 -5.57 5.67 -20.76
C SER A 167 -6.27 4.87 -19.66
N ALA A 168 -7.25 5.47 -19.02
CA ALA A 168 -8.23 4.67 -18.31
C ALA A 168 -8.96 3.87 -19.38
N SER A 169 -8.74 2.57 -19.42
CA SER A 169 -9.68 1.71 -20.13
C SER A 169 -11.05 1.99 -19.52
N PRO A 170 -12.08 2.28 -20.35
CA PRO A 170 -13.42 2.48 -19.79
C PRO A 170 -13.81 1.25 -18.96
N PRO A 171 -14.63 1.40 -17.91
CA PRO A 171 -15.12 0.25 -17.16
C PRO A 171 -15.64 -0.82 -18.14
N PRO A 172 -15.35 -2.10 -17.89
CA PRO A 172 -15.88 -3.16 -18.75
C PRO A 172 -17.40 -3.00 -18.86
N ALA A 173 -17.92 -2.85 -20.06
CA ALA A 173 -19.36 -2.68 -20.32
C ALA A 173 -20.22 -3.85 -19.79
N SER A 174 -19.58 -4.96 -19.46
CA SER A 174 -20.20 -6.18 -18.92
C SER A 174 -20.44 -6.14 -17.39
N ILE A 175 -19.90 -5.15 -16.65
CA ILE A 175 -20.07 -5.07 -15.19
C ILE A 175 -21.17 -4.07 -14.88
N HIS A 176 -22.34 -4.56 -14.49
CA HIS A 176 -23.43 -3.77 -13.94
C HIS A 176 -23.32 -3.75 -12.42
N LEU A 177 -23.02 -2.57 -11.87
CA LEU A 177 -22.87 -2.41 -10.42
C LEU A 177 -24.24 -2.32 -9.75
N ALA A 178 -24.47 -3.14 -8.73
CA ALA A 178 -25.61 -2.99 -7.84
C ALA A 178 -25.34 -1.85 -6.85
N SER A 179 -26.35 -1.03 -6.53
CA SER A 179 -26.20 -0.02 -5.47
C SER A 179 -26.01 -0.71 -4.12
N PRO A 180 -25.02 -0.28 -3.30
CA PRO A 180 -24.23 0.96 -3.37
C PRO A 180 -22.83 0.81 -3.99
N ASP A 181 -22.57 -0.21 -4.81
CA ASP A 181 -21.27 -0.42 -5.42
C ASP A 181 -20.90 0.71 -6.39
N THR A 182 -19.59 0.98 -6.50
CA THR A 182 -19.13 2.11 -7.32
C THR A 182 -17.71 1.88 -7.85
N TRP A 183 -17.32 2.67 -8.85
CA TRP A 183 -15.94 2.77 -9.30
C TRP A 183 -15.17 3.76 -8.45
N LEU A 184 -13.90 3.45 -8.17
CA LEU A 184 -13.01 4.29 -7.37
C LEU A 184 -12.88 5.70 -7.94
N SER A 185 -12.71 5.84 -9.26
CA SER A 185 -12.65 7.13 -9.95
C SER A 185 -13.95 7.92 -9.83
N THR A 186 -15.10 7.25 -9.96
CA THR A 186 -16.42 7.88 -9.77
C THR A 186 -16.58 8.38 -8.34
N LEU A 187 -16.16 7.58 -7.37
CA LEU A 187 -16.28 7.92 -5.95
C LEU A 187 -15.46 9.16 -5.60
N ILE A 188 -14.22 9.26 -6.09
CA ILE A 188 -13.37 10.44 -5.90
C ILE A 188 -13.97 11.68 -6.59
N ALA A 189 -14.51 11.52 -7.80
CA ALA A 189 -15.05 12.64 -8.58
C ALA A 189 -16.33 13.27 -7.97
N GLN A 190 -17.01 12.57 -7.07
CA GLN A 190 -18.22 13.07 -6.40
C GLN A 190 -17.91 14.01 -5.23
N VAL A 191 -16.65 14.12 -4.81
CA VAL A 191 -16.26 14.92 -3.65
C VAL A 191 -15.69 16.26 -4.09
N PRO A 192 -16.06 17.40 -3.44
CA PRO A 192 -15.45 18.70 -3.73
C PRO A 192 -13.93 18.67 -3.56
N SER A 193 -13.21 19.24 -4.53
CA SER A 193 -11.75 19.12 -4.65
C SER A 193 -10.93 19.71 -3.49
N ASN A 194 -11.55 20.57 -2.67
CA ASN A 194 -10.91 21.25 -1.54
C ASN A 194 -11.35 20.73 -0.17
N ALA A 195 -12.14 19.66 -0.11
CA ALA A 195 -12.64 19.11 1.14
C ALA A 195 -11.67 18.07 1.73
N THR A 196 -11.57 18.05 3.06
CA THR A 196 -10.82 17.07 3.82
C THR A 196 -11.69 16.50 4.94
N PRO A 197 -11.55 15.21 5.30
CA PRO A 197 -12.31 14.66 6.41
C PRO A 197 -11.85 15.26 7.75
N GLU A 198 -12.79 15.65 8.59
CA GLU A 198 -12.54 16.03 9.97
C GLU A 198 -12.64 14.80 10.88
N VAL A 199 -11.59 14.01 10.92
CA VAL A 199 -11.50 12.80 11.76
C VAL A 199 -10.36 12.97 12.75
N SER A 200 -10.67 12.84 14.04
CA SER A 200 -9.65 12.81 15.09
C SER A 200 -9.07 11.40 15.19
N LEU A 201 -7.75 11.29 15.10
CA LEU A 201 -7.01 10.03 15.17
C LEU A 201 -5.95 10.11 16.27
N ALA A 202 -5.90 9.07 17.11
CA ALA A 202 -4.83 8.89 18.08
C ALA A 202 -3.81 7.84 17.58
N PRO A 203 -2.53 7.96 17.95
CA PRO A 203 -1.52 6.94 17.65
C PRO A 203 -1.85 5.54 18.19
N GLU A 204 -2.63 5.45 19.25
CA GLU A 204 -3.11 4.22 19.91
C GLU A 204 -4.30 3.58 19.18
N ASP A 205 -4.95 4.28 18.27
CA ASP A 205 -6.07 3.72 17.52
C ASP A 205 -5.60 2.55 16.65
N SER A 206 -6.47 1.55 16.52
CA SER A 206 -6.24 0.41 15.64
C SER A 206 -6.19 0.87 14.18
N ALA A 207 -5.13 0.50 13.47
CA ALA A 207 -4.90 0.90 12.08
C ALA A 207 -4.97 -0.28 11.09
N LEU A 208 -4.62 -1.48 11.55
CA LEU A 208 -4.47 -2.64 10.68
C LEU A 208 -4.90 -3.93 11.38
N PHE A 209 -5.66 -4.76 10.68
CA PHE A 209 -5.82 -6.19 10.98
C PHE A 209 -5.05 -6.98 9.93
N GLN A 210 -3.98 -7.65 10.37
CA GLN A 210 -3.13 -8.46 9.51
C GLN A 210 -3.33 -9.93 9.80
N TYR A 211 -3.95 -10.65 8.86
CA TYR A 211 -4.12 -12.10 8.99
C TYR A 211 -2.82 -12.84 8.74
N SER A 212 -2.50 -13.77 9.62
CA SER A 212 -1.40 -14.72 9.44
C SER A 212 -1.96 -16.09 9.06
N GLY A 213 -1.26 -16.81 8.19
CA GLY A 213 -1.56 -18.22 7.92
C GLY A 213 -1.17 -19.10 9.10
N GLY A 214 -2.00 -19.10 10.17
CA GLY A 214 -1.68 -19.72 11.44
C GLY A 214 -1.14 -21.15 11.31
N THR A 215 -0.08 -21.45 12.03
CA THR A 215 0.49 -22.82 12.15
C THR A 215 -0.48 -23.81 12.80
N THR A 216 -1.56 -23.33 13.39
CA THR A 216 -2.56 -24.11 14.17
C THR A 216 -3.92 -24.27 13.46
N GLY A 217 -4.03 -23.96 12.17
CA GLY A 217 -5.20 -24.23 11.32
C GLY A 217 -6.08 -23.00 11.02
N THR A 218 -6.65 -22.32 12.01
CA THR A 218 -7.51 -21.14 11.75
C THR A 218 -6.68 -19.87 11.70
N PRO A 219 -6.75 -19.08 10.61
CA PRO A 219 -6.06 -17.79 10.53
C PRO A 219 -6.49 -16.85 11.66
N LYS A 220 -5.57 -16.03 12.16
CA LYS A 220 -5.83 -15.04 13.21
C LYS A 220 -5.36 -13.68 12.73
N ALA A 221 -6.13 -12.63 13.04
CA ALA A 221 -5.75 -11.26 12.78
C ALA A 221 -4.89 -10.70 13.93
N ALA A 222 -3.67 -10.28 13.62
CA ALA A 222 -2.90 -9.42 14.51
C ALA A 222 -3.38 -7.99 14.34
N ILE A 223 -3.69 -7.32 15.44
CA ILE A 223 -4.11 -5.92 15.47
C ILE A 223 -2.87 -5.05 15.68
N ALA A 224 -2.63 -4.10 14.76
CA ALA A 224 -1.59 -3.10 14.91
C ALA A 224 -2.22 -1.70 15.03
N THR A 225 -1.70 -0.90 15.97
CA THR A 225 -2.05 0.51 16.10
C THR A 225 -1.24 1.37 15.13
N HIS A 226 -1.65 2.63 14.93
CA HIS A 226 -0.83 3.59 14.18
C HIS A 226 0.58 3.67 14.77
N GLN A 227 0.72 3.74 16.10
CA GLN A 227 2.01 3.80 16.78
C GLN A 227 2.90 2.60 16.50
N ASN A 228 2.33 1.37 16.45
CA ASN A 228 3.09 0.16 16.11
C ASN A 228 3.67 0.25 14.69
N LEU A 229 2.87 0.70 13.73
CA LEU A 229 3.27 0.81 12.33
C LEU A 229 4.31 1.91 12.13
N VAL A 230 4.11 3.08 12.76
CA VAL A 230 5.07 4.18 12.76
C VAL A 230 6.40 3.75 13.36
N ALA A 231 6.38 3.14 14.55
CA ALA A 231 7.61 2.67 15.21
C ALA A 231 8.40 1.72 14.32
N ASN A 232 7.71 0.77 13.65
CA ASN A 232 8.36 -0.19 12.80
C ASN A 232 8.96 0.43 11.53
N ALA A 233 8.27 1.40 10.90
CA ALA A 233 8.81 2.16 9.77
C ALA A 233 10.07 2.96 10.16
N TYR A 234 10.09 3.56 11.36
CA TYR A 234 11.26 4.25 11.90
C TYR A 234 12.40 3.28 12.22
N GLN A 235 12.11 2.07 12.72
CA GLN A 235 13.14 1.04 12.91
C GLN A 235 13.82 0.70 11.59
N MET A 236 13.06 0.49 10.52
CA MET A 236 13.62 0.26 9.18
C MET A 236 14.47 1.44 8.71
N ARG A 237 13.99 2.67 8.89
CA ARG A 237 14.72 3.88 8.51
C ARG A 237 16.08 3.99 9.17
N TYR A 238 16.15 3.74 10.47
CA TYR A 238 17.39 3.85 11.23
C TYR A 238 18.31 2.63 11.06
N TRP A 239 17.76 1.48 10.67
CA TRP A 239 18.55 0.29 10.37
C TRP A 239 19.30 0.41 9.04
N LEU A 240 18.67 0.99 8.04
CA LEU A 240 19.25 1.17 6.69
C LEU A 240 20.00 2.51 6.62
N VAL A 241 21.17 2.58 7.26
CA VAL A 241 21.96 3.82 7.45
C VAL A 241 22.46 4.47 6.15
N ASN A 242 22.56 3.70 5.05
CA ASN A 242 23.02 4.17 3.75
C ASN A 242 21.90 4.73 2.85
N THR A 243 20.73 5.01 3.42
CA THR A 243 19.58 5.55 2.70
C THR A 243 19.27 6.97 3.16
N PHE A 244 18.83 7.82 2.22
CA PHE A 244 18.70 9.27 2.44
C PHE A 244 17.31 9.77 2.04
N ASP A 245 16.76 10.67 2.84
CA ASP A 245 15.43 11.25 2.62
C ASP A 245 15.31 11.89 1.24
N GLY A 246 14.23 11.56 0.52
CA GLY A 246 13.89 12.09 -0.79
C GLY A 246 14.81 11.63 -1.94
N LYS A 247 15.76 10.71 -1.68
CA LYS A 247 16.74 10.29 -2.68
C LYS A 247 16.64 8.83 -3.11
N GLU A 248 15.83 8.06 -2.41
CA GLU A 248 15.76 6.62 -2.66
C GLU A 248 14.63 6.26 -3.63
N THR A 249 14.83 5.17 -4.33
CA THR A 249 13.80 4.50 -5.13
C THR A 249 13.67 3.08 -4.62
N VAL A 250 12.50 2.77 -4.06
CA VAL A 250 12.20 1.46 -3.47
C VAL A 250 11.47 0.60 -4.50
N LEU A 251 12.04 -0.54 -4.85
CA LEU A 251 11.37 -1.52 -5.70
C LEU A 251 10.39 -2.35 -4.88
N MET A 252 9.10 -2.25 -5.22
CA MET A 252 8.02 -2.93 -4.51
C MET A 252 7.62 -4.23 -5.23
N ALA A 253 8.47 -5.26 -5.14
CA ALA A 253 8.17 -6.60 -5.65
C ALA A 253 7.59 -7.52 -4.57
N ILE A 254 7.71 -7.18 -3.28
CA ILE A 254 7.02 -7.89 -2.20
C ILE A 254 5.56 -7.41 -2.13
N PRO A 255 4.59 -8.33 -1.94
CA PRO A 255 3.18 -7.96 -1.89
C PRO A 255 2.85 -6.94 -0.79
N LEU A 256 2.15 -5.87 -1.16
CA LEU A 256 1.68 -4.83 -0.23
C LEU A 256 0.61 -5.33 0.75
N PHE A 257 -0.14 -6.36 0.38
CA PHE A 257 -1.11 -6.99 1.29
C PHE A 257 -0.43 -7.83 2.41
N HIS A 258 0.87 -8.06 2.32
CA HIS A 258 1.65 -8.70 3.36
C HIS A 258 2.38 -7.65 4.20
N VAL A 259 2.40 -7.82 5.54
CA VAL A 259 3.00 -6.86 6.48
C VAL A 259 4.45 -6.47 6.12
N TYR A 260 5.23 -7.40 5.58
CA TYR A 260 6.60 -7.11 5.16
C TYR A 260 6.64 -6.07 4.03
N GLY A 261 5.87 -6.26 2.95
CA GLY A 261 5.77 -5.27 1.87
C GLY A 261 5.13 -3.97 2.33
N MET A 262 4.10 -4.07 3.17
CA MET A 262 3.38 -2.92 3.70
C MET A 262 4.27 -2.04 4.58
N VAL A 263 4.95 -2.61 5.57
CA VAL A 263 5.70 -1.84 6.57
C VAL A 263 7.13 -1.58 6.11
N CYS A 264 7.88 -2.64 5.79
CA CYS A 264 9.29 -2.50 5.42
C CYS A 264 9.48 -1.92 4.01
N GLY A 265 8.48 -2.03 3.14
CA GLY A 265 8.46 -1.42 1.81
C GLY A 265 7.73 -0.08 1.79
N MET A 266 6.38 -0.10 1.86
CA MET A 266 5.54 1.07 1.65
C MET A 266 5.72 2.13 2.76
N LEU A 267 5.52 1.79 4.03
CA LEU A 267 5.61 2.79 5.10
C LEU A 267 7.03 3.31 5.27
N TYR A 268 8.05 2.47 5.07
CA TYR A 268 9.43 2.90 5.03
C TYR A 268 9.69 3.89 3.88
N ALA A 269 9.22 3.62 2.67
CA ALA A 269 9.35 4.53 1.54
C ALA A 269 8.64 5.87 1.80
N ILE A 270 7.42 5.83 2.34
CA ILE A 270 6.66 7.03 2.72
C ILE A 270 7.45 7.86 3.76
N GLN A 271 8.00 7.22 4.78
CA GLN A 271 8.77 7.91 5.83
C GLN A 271 10.02 8.60 5.28
N LEU A 272 10.66 8.04 4.26
CA LEU A 272 11.81 8.63 3.57
C LEU A 272 11.44 9.70 2.55
N GLY A 273 10.18 9.78 2.10
CA GLY A 273 9.82 10.54 0.89
C GLY A 273 10.42 9.92 -0.37
N ALA A 274 10.61 8.60 -0.41
CA ALA A 274 11.20 7.84 -1.51
C ALA A 274 10.17 7.51 -2.59
N ALA A 275 10.60 7.34 -3.84
CA ALA A 275 9.75 6.82 -4.90
C ALA A 275 9.54 5.30 -4.73
N MET A 276 8.29 4.84 -4.82
CA MET A 276 7.95 3.41 -4.87
C MET A 276 7.69 2.99 -6.32
N VAL A 277 8.50 2.11 -6.87
CA VAL A 277 8.24 1.50 -8.18
C VAL A 277 7.52 0.18 -7.97
N LEU A 278 6.24 0.12 -8.34
CA LEU A 278 5.36 -0.99 -8.04
C LEU A 278 5.44 -2.07 -9.11
N ILE A 279 5.61 -3.31 -8.69
CA ILE A 279 5.56 -4.52 -9.53
C ILE A 279 4.31 -5.31 -9.13
N HIS A 280 3.34 -5.43 -10.03
CA HIS A 280 2.09 -6.12 -9.74
C HIS A 280 2.23 -7.66 -9.75
N ASP A 281 3.12 -8.20 -10.58
CA ASP A 281 3.45 -9.63 -10.61
C ASP A 281 4.93 -9.88 -10.30
N PRO A 282 5.28 -10.21 -9.05
CA PRO A 282 6.66 -10.46 -8.65
C PRO A 282 7.28 -11.74 -9.25
N ARG A 283 6.51 -12.55 -9.97
CA ARG A 283 7.01 -13.73 -10.70
C ARG A 283 7.63 -13.35 -12.05
N ASN A 284 7.35 -12.13 -12.52
CA ASN A 284 7.94 -11.61 -13.77
C ASN A 284 9.37 -11.11 -13.52
N ILE A 285 10.31 -12.05 -13.43
CA ILE A 285 11.72 -11.78 -13.13
C ILE A 285 12.38 -10.79 -14.13
N PRO A 286 12.16 -10.91 -15.47
CA PRO A 286 12.67 -9.94 -16.43
C PRO A 286 12.17 -8.50 -16.17
N GLU A 287 10.92 -8.34 -15.75
CA GLU A 287 10.36 -7.04 -15.43
C GLU A 287 11.04 -6.42 -14.22
N ILE A 288 11.30 -7.21 -13.16
CA ILE A 288 12.02 -6.77 -11.98
C ILE A 288 13.40 -6.21 -12.36
N MET A 289 14.19 -6.96 -13.11
CA MET A 289 15.53 -6.53 -13.53
C MET A 289 15.49 -5.29 -14.43
N ARG A 290 14.57 -5.26 -15.41
CA ARG A 290 14.36 -4.10 -16.26
C ARG A 290 14.00 -2.86 -15.44
N THR A 291 13.13 -3.01 -14.45
CA THR A 291 12.66 -1.93 -13.59
C THR A 291 13.78 -1.38 -12.70
N ILE A 292 14.62 -2.25 -12.11
CA ILE A 292 15.82 -1.83 -11.37
C ILE A 292 16.73 -0.99 -12.28
N HIS A 293 17.00 -1.49 -13.48
CA HIS A 293 17.85 -0.80 -14.45
C HIS A 293 17.30 0.56 -14.88
N GLN A 294 16.00 0.59 -15.20
CA GLN A 294 15.31 1.77 -15.74
C GLN A 294 15.18 2.89 -14.70
N TYR A 295 14.73 2.54 -13.48
CA TYR A 295 14.44 3.52 -12.42
C TYR A 295 15.60 3.68 -11.44
N LYS A 296 16.71 2.98 -11.65
CA LYS A 296 17.87 2.99 -10.75
C LYS A 296 17.45 2.76 -9.31
N ALA A 297 16.63 1.71 -9.10
CA ALA A 297 16.16 1.35 -7.76
C ALA A 297 17.34 1.20 -6.80
N THR A 298 17.23 1.77 -5.60
CA THR A 298 18.30 1.80 -4.60
C THR A 298 18.04 0.87 -3.43
N VAL A 299 16.77 0.54 -3.19
CA VAL A 299 16.34 -0.39 -2.13
C VAL A 299 15.45 -1.46 -2.73
N PHE A 300 15.74 -2.72 -2.42
CA PHE A 300 15.00 -3.86 -2.91
C PHE A 300 14.80 -4.91 -1.81
N HIS A 301 13.64 -4.87 -1.20
CA HIS A 301 13.22 -5.91 -0.27
C HIS A 301 12.81 -7.18 -1.02
N GLY A 302 13.36 -8.32 -0.62
CA GLY A 302 13.09 -9.60 -1.25
C GLY A 302 13.07 -10.75 -0.26
N VAL A 303 12.64 -11.91 -0.74
CA VAL A 303 12.71 -13.19 -0.04
C VAL A 303 13.72 -14.10 -0.75
N PRO A 304 14.33 -15.09 -0.08
CA PRO A 304 15.35 -15.93 -0.68
C PRO A 304 14.96 -16.55 -2.02
N ASN A 305 13.71 -16.99 -2.16
CA ASN A 305 13.23 -17.57 -3.41
C ASN A 305 13.25 -16.58 -4.58
N LEU A 306 12.93 -15.29 -4.33
CA LEU A 306 12.97 -14.25 -5.33
C LEU A 306 14.41 -13.96 -5.78
N PHE A 307 15.34 -13.83 -4.84
CA PHE A 307 16.75 -13.64 -5.15
C PHE A 307 17.37 -14.84 -5.88
N ASN A 308 16.99 -16.08 -5.50
CA ASN A 308 17.42 -17.28 -6.20
C ASN A 308 16.91 -17.29 -7.66
N ALA A 309 15.65 -16.91 -7.88
CA ALA A 309 15.07 -16.81 -9.22
C ALA A 309 15.77 -15.75 -10.07
N LEU A 310 16.09 -14.58 -9.50
CA LEU A 310 16.87 -13.54 -10.17
C LEU A 310 18.26 -14.03 -10.56
N ASN A 311 18.98 -14.64 -9.64
CA ASN A 311 20.36 -15.13 -9.88
C ASN A 311 20.40 -16.26 -10.93
N ALA A 312 19.38 -17.10 -10.98
CA ALA A 312 19.27 -18.20 -11.95
C ALA A 312 18.82 -17.75 -13.34
N HIS A 313 18.29 -16.52 -13.48
CA HIS A 313 17.72 -16.06 -14.74
C HIS A 313 18.81 -15.78 -15.79
N PRO A 314 18.66 -16.24 -17.07
CA PRO A 314 19.65 -16.03 -18.12
C PRO A 314 20.05 -14.56 -18.35
N ASP A 315 19.11 -13.63 -18.26
CA ASP A 315 19.36 -12.19 -18.41
C ASP A 315 20.26 -11.63 -17.30
N ALA A 316 20.18 -12.17 -16.08
CA ALA A 316 21.07 -11.80 -14.98
C ALA A 316 22.49 -12.35 -15.22
N GLN A 317 22.60 -13.60 -15.63
CA GLN A 317 23.87 -14.24 -15.94
C GLN A 317 24.56 -13.56 -17.13
N ALA A 318 23.81 -13.13 -18.13
CA ALA A 318 24.29 -12.36 -19.27
C ALA A 318 24.58 -10.87 -18.95
N ARG A 319 24.32 -10.42 -17.71
CA ARG A 319 24.43 -9.02 -17.29
C ARG A 319 23.70 -8.03 -18.23
N LYS A 320 22.55 -8.43 -18.71
CA LYS A 320 21.74 -7.63 -19.65
C LYS A 320 21.27 -6.31 -19.07
N TYR A 321 21.07 -6.27 -17.76
CA TYR A 321 20.61 -5.11 -17.02
C TYR A 321 21.66 -4.69 -15.98
N ASP A 322 21.84 -3.38 -15.80
CA ASP A 322 22.64 -2.83 -14.72
C ASP A 322 21.81 -2.81 -13.43
N LEU A 323 22.18 -3.62 -12.46
CA LEU A 323 21.52 -3.77 -11.16
C LEU A 323 22.35 -3.15 -10.02
N THR A 324 23.44 -2.45 -10.33
CA THR A 324 24.42 -1.94 -9.36
C THR A 324 23.91 -0.75 -8.53
N SER A 325 22.75 -0.21 -8.88
CA SER A 325 22.11 0.87 -8.12
C SER A 325 21.57 0.43 -6.76
N ILE A 326 21.33 -0.87 -6.55
CA ILE A 326 20.82 -1.41 -5.28
C ILE A 326 21.90 -1.23 -4.19
N LYS A 327 21.50 -0.59 -3.08
CA LYS A 327 22.32 -0.34 -1.89
C LYS A 327 21.91 -1.23 -0.72
N ALA A 328 20.60 -1.57 -0.63
CA ALA A 328 20.02 -2.33 0.46
C ALA A 328 18.81 -3.18 0.00
#